data_cfed81cbb848ead87adec6e707e14b57
#
_entry.id   cfed81cbb848ead87adec6e707e14b57
#
_cell.length_a   1.000
_cell.length_b   1.000
_cell.length_c   1.000
_cell.angle_alpha   90.00
_cell.angle_beta   90.00
_cell.angle_gamma   90.00
#
_symmetry.space_group_name_H-M   'P 1'
#
loop_
_entity.id
_entity.type
_entity.pdbx_description
1 polymer ?
#
loop_
_entity_poly.entity_id
_entity_poly.type
_entity_poly.pdbx_seq_one_letter_code
_entity_poly.pdbx_strand_id
1 'polypeptide(L)'
;MNTLAFQTLRALADGAFHSGEDIAGGLGVTRSAVWYGIRDLNAAGLRVESVRGRGYRLDCPLSLLDAGRLREALGDRAHVFTIEIADRVDSTNSALLARAAQGAPGGLVLAAEQQLAGRGRRGRAWRSQIGHALTFSLLWRFARGARELAGLSLAVGIALARALRAAGAAEARLKWPNDVLLPSGKLAGILIEMHGDMLGPSAAVIGIGINVRADAAVSAAVDQTVADLETAAGVQVDRNRLLAALLRELHDVIGIVEAQGFAPLRAEWQSLHVYQDQPVSLQLPDGSALQGLACGVADDGALLLQTNGLVSRHHSGECSLRAAEAVK
;
A
#
# COMPACT_ATOMS: atom_id res chain seq x y z
N MET A 1 -5.50 21.41 -1.59
CA MET A 1 -6.63 21.10 -2.51
C MET A 1 -7.92 21.01 -1.73
N ASN A 2 -8.98 21.57 -2.26
CA ASN A 2 -10.35 21.52 -1.70
C ASN A 2 -11.22 20.51 -2.46
N THR A 3 -12.46 20.29 -2.04
CA THR A 3 -13.41 19.37 -2.67
C THR A 3 -13.63 19.68 -4.15
N LEU A 4 -13.72 20.96 -4.53
CA LEU A 4 -13.92 21.37 -5.92
C LEU A 4 -12.74 20.98 -6.81
N ALA A 5 -11.49 21.07 -6.32
CA ALA A 5 -10.32 20.65 -7.08
C ALA A 5 -10.37 19.14 -7.37
N PHE A 6 -10.80 18.30 -6.41
CA PHE A 6 -10.99 16.86 -6.67
C PHE A 6 -12.14 16.56 -7.62
N GLN A 7 -13.25 17.30 -7.54
CA GLN A 7 -14.33 17.20 -8.53
C GLN A 7 -13.86 17.58 -9.94
N THR A 8 -13.08 18.67 -10.05
CA THR A 8 -12.43 19.08 -11.31
C THR A 8 -11.46 18.00 -11.82
N LEU A 9 -10.67 17.40 -10.92
CA LEU A 9 -9.78 16.30 -11.25
C LEU A 9 -10.53 15.10 -11.82
N ARG A 10 -11.68 14.73 -11.21
CA ARG A 10 -12.52 13.63 -11.74
C ARG A 10 -13.04 13.91 -13.15
N ALA A 11 -13.43 15.15 -13.42
CA ALA A 11 -13.89 15.56 -14.75
C ALA A 11 -12.76 15.52 -15.82
N LEU A 12 -11.49 15.61 -15.42
CA LEU A 12 -10.33 15.59 -16.32
C LEU A 12 -9.59 14.24 -16.33
N ALA A 13 -10.03 13.26 -15.53
CA ALA A 13 -9.28 12.02 -15.26
C ALA A 13 -9.10 11.14 -16.51
N ASP A 14 -9.95 11.27 -17.52
CA ASP A 14 -9.89 10.56 -18.79
C ASP A 14 -8.73 11.04 -19.71
N GLY A 15 -8.11 12.18 -19.39
CA GLY A 15 -7.05 12.78 -20.20
C GLY A 15 -7.54 13.41 -21.51
N ALA A 16 -8.85 13.52 -21.72
CA ALA A 16 -9.43 14.24 -22.84
C ALA A 16 -9.51 15.74 -22.57
N PHE A 17 -9.70 16.54 -23.63
CA PHE A 17 -9.97 17.97 -23.49
C PHE A 17 -11.43 18.21 -23.10
N HIS A 18 -11.65 18.92 -22.00
CA HIS A 18 -12.95 19.39 -21.54
C HIS A 18 -12.99 20.91 -21.50
N SER A 19 -14.06 21.52 -22.01
CA SER A 19 -14.22 22.97 -21.89
C SER A 19 -14.46 23.38 -20.43
N GLY A 20 -13.97 24.55 -20.06
CA GLY A 20 -14.24 25.06 -18.70
C GLY A 20 -15.72 25.31 -18.43
N GLU A 21 -16.52 25.45 -19.48
CA GLU A 21 -17.98 25.62 -19.41
C GLU A 21 -18.67 24.27 -19.17
N ASP A 22 -18.25 23.20 -19.86
CA ASP A 22 -18.80 21.85 -19.66
C ASP A 22 -18.48 21.34 -18.24
N ILE A 23 -17.23 21.55 -17.78
CA ILE A 23 -16.85 21.20 -16.40
C ILE A 23 -17.70 21.98 -15.39
N ALA A 24 -17.83 23.30 -15.59
CA ALA A 24 -18.62 24.16 -14.70
C ALA A 24 -20.09 23.75 -14.66
N GLY A 25 -20.69 23.46 -15.84
CA GLY A 25 -22.05 22.99 -15.97
C GLY A 25 -22.27 21.63 -15.28
N GLY A 26 -21.39 20.68 -15.52
CA GLY A 26 -21.43 19.33 -14.91
C GLY A 26 -21.29 19.35 -13.38
N LEU A 27 -20.54 20.31 -12.84
CA LEU A 27 -20.31 20.46 -11.40
C LEU A 27 -21.28 21.43 -10.72
N GLY A 28 -22.12 22.16 -11.46
CA GLY A 28 -23.03 23.16 -10.93
C GLY A 28 -22.30 24.38 -10.31
N VAL A 29 -21.13 24.77 -10.87
CA VAL A 29 -20.28 25.85 -10.38
C VAL A 29 -20.01 26.88 -11.46
N THR A 30 -19.35 27.99 -11.12
CA THR A 30 -18.93 28.98 -12.12
C THR A 30 -17.65 28.54 -12.83
N ARG A 31 -17.44 29.04 -14.06
CA ARG A 31 -16.20 28.83 -14.82
C ARG A 31 -14.97 29.33 -14.06
N SER A 32 -15.08 30.43 -13.31
CA SER A 32 -14.01 30.95 -12.46
C SER A 32 -13.65 29.96 -11.34
N ALA A 33 -14.64 29.28 -10.76
CA ALA A 33 -14.42 28.25 -9.74
C ALA A 33 -13.61 27.05 -10.31
N VAL A 34 -13.93 26.60 -11.54
CA VAL A 34 -13.15 25.57 -12.26
C VAL A 34 -11.69 26.03 -12.45
N TRP A 35 -11.46 27.28 -12.85
CA TRP A 35 -10.11 27.82 -12.98
C TRP A 35 -9.32 27.76 -11.67
N TYR A 36 -9.95 28.10 -10.52
CA TYR A 36 -9.31 27.93 -9.22
C TYR A 36 -9.02 26.46 -8.90
N GLY A 37 -9.95 25.54 -9.23
CA GLY A 37 -9.73 24.11 -9.07
C GLY A 37 -8.50 23.65 -9.86
N ILE A 38 -8.37 24.06 -11.12
CA ILE A 38 -7.22 23.73 -11.99
C ILE A 38 -5.91 24.30 -11.42
N ARG A 39 -5.93 25.54 -10.92
CA ARG A 39 -4.76 26.12 -10.26
C ARG A 39 -4.32 25.30 -9.05
N ASP A 40 -5.28 24.84 -8.24
CA ASP A 40 -5.00 23.98 -7.08
C ASP A 40 -4.46 22.61 -7.50
N LEU A 41 -4.92 22.03 -8.64
CA LEU A 41 -4.37 20.79 -9.18
C LEU A 41 -2.90 20.96 -9.61
N ASN A 42 -2.59 22.04 -10.33
CA ASN A 42 -1.21 22.35 -10.73
C ASN A 42 -0.31 22.58 -9.52
N ALA A 43 -0.80 23.27 -8.48
CA ALA A 43 -0.06 23.49 -7.24
C ALA A 43 0.17 22.16 -6.47
N ALA A 44 -0.69 21.16 -6.66
CA ALA A 44 -0.52 19.81 -6.10
C ALA A 44 0.38 18.89 -6.95
N GLY A 45 0.98 19.41 -8.02
CA GLY A 45 1.89 18.67 -8.91
C GLY A 45 1.22 17.94 -10.06
N LEU A 46 -0.10 18.07 -10.24
CA LEU A 46 -0.83 17.52 -11.40
C LEU A 46 -0.73 18.51 -12.57
N ARG A 47 -0.22 18.04 -13.70
CA ARG A 47 -0.08 18.89 -14.89
C ARG A 47 -1.37 18.95 -15.67
N VAL A 48 -2.05 20.13 -15.64
CA VAL A 48 -3.24 20.39 -16.44
C VAL A 48 -2.86 21.34 -17.57
N GLU A 49 -2.95 20.88 -18.82
CA GLU A 49 -2.80 21.71 -20.01
C GLU A 49 -4.05 22.58 -20.19
N SER A 50 -3.83 23.84 -20.63
CA SER A 50 -4.87 24.77 -21.01
C SER A 50 -4.66 25.22 -22.43
N VAL A 51 -5.59 24.89 -23.35
CA VAL A 51 -5.51 25.25 -24.75
C VAL A 51 -6.73 26.08 -25.13
N ARG A 52 -6.49 27.28 -25.67
CA ARG A 52 -7.54 28.20 -26.13
C ARG A 52 -8.43 27.52 -27.17
N GLY A 53 -9.74 27.54 -26.97
CA GLY A 53 -10.73 26.92 -27.86
C GLY A 53 -10.91 25.41 -27.65
N ARG A 54 -10.05 24.73 -26.90
CA ARG A 54 -10.17 23.31 -26.61
C ARG A 54 -10.51 23.03 -25.13
N GLY A 55 -10.09 23.91 -24.20
CA GLY A 55 -10.30 23.75 -22.77
C GLY A 55 -9.08 23.19 -22.03
N TYR A 56 -9.33 22.29 -21.09
CA TYR A 56 -8.35 21.74 -20.15
C TYR A 56 -8.25 20.22 -20.29
N ARG A 57 -7.07 19.66 -20.07
CA ARG A 57 -6.86 18.22 -19.92
C ARG A 57 -5.72 17.92 -18.95
N LEU A 58 -5.71 16.74 -18.35
CA LEU A 58 -4.52 16.19 -17.73
C LEU A 58 -3.52 15.74 -18.79
N ASP A 59 -2.22 15.91 -18.53
CA ASP A 59 -1.15 15.42 -19.42
C ASP A 59 -1.15 13.88 -19.55
N CYS A 60 -1.61 13.18 -18.51
CA CYS A 60 -1.82 11.74 -18.50
C CYS A 60 -3.16 11.39 -17.85
N PRO A 61 -3.91 10.41 -18.39
CA PRO A 61 -5.12 9.91 -17.74
C PRO A 61 -4.80 9.27 -16.38
N LEU A 62 -5.74 9.37 -15.43
CA LEU A 62 -5.62 8.83 -14.10
C LEU A 62 -6.73 7.83 -13.81
N SER A 63 -6.38 6.67 -13.25
CA SER A 63 -7.35 5.73 -12.72
C SER A 63 -7.73 6.12 -11.29
N LEU A 64 -8.64 7.09 -11.12
CA LEU A 64 -9.12 7.51 -9.80
C LEU A 64 -9.93 6.40 -9.13
N LEU A 65 -9.89 6.35 -7.79
CA LEU A 65 -10.64 5.38 -7.00
C LEU A 65 -12.13 5.72 -7.02
N ASP A 66 -12.93 4.67 -7.20
CA ASP A 66 -14.39 4.73 -7.23
C ASP A 66 -15.00 3.52 -6.52
N ALA A 67 -15.85 3.75 -5.53
CA ALA A 67 -16.44 2.68 -4.72
C ALA A 67 -17.39 1.76 -5.51
N GLY A 68 -18.05 2.27 -6.54
CA GLY A 68 -18.93 1.49 -7.42
C GLY A 68 -18.11 0.53 -8.27
N ARG A 69 -17.09 1.05 -8.98
CA ARG A 69 -16.17 0.24 -9.79
C ARG A 69 -15.43 -0.81 -8.94
N LEU A 70 -15.06 -0.45 -7.72
CA LEU A 70 -14.40 -1.39 -6.80
C LEU A 70 -15.34 -2.51 -6.37
N ARG A 71 -16.61 -2.20 -6.01
CA ARG A 71 -17.61 -3.22 -5.68
C ARG A 71 -17.91 -4.13 -6.85
N GLU A 72 -18.06 -3.58 -8.05
CA GLU A 72 -18.23 -4.36 -9.29
C GLU A 72 -17.04 -5.31 -9.51
N ALA A 73 -15.82 -4.81 -9.39
CA ALA A 73 -14.60 -5.62 -9.54
C ALA A 73 -14.45 -6.71 -8.46
N LEU A 74 -14.98 -6.51 -7.25
CA LEU A 74 -15.01 -7.52 -6.18
C LEU A 74 -16.00 -8.64 -6.45
N GLY A 75 -17.08 -8.37 -7.18
CA GLY A 75 -18.13 -9.35 -7.48
C GLY A 75 -18.76 -9.90 -6.19
N ASP A 76 -18.87 -11.23 -6.11
CA ASP A 76 -19.50 -11.93 -4.98
C ASP A 76 -18.87 -11.65 -3.62
N ARG A 77 -17.62 -11.19 -3.59
CA ARG A 77 -16.93 -10.83 -2.32
C ARG A 77 -17.19 -9.39 -1.86
N ALA A 78 -17.96 -8.60 -2.61
CA ALA A 78 -18.23 -7.20 -2.25
C ALA A 78 -18.94 -7.06 -0.89
N HIS A 79 -19.74 -8.06 -0.49
CA HIS A 79 -20.47 -8.09 0.79
C HIS A 79 -19.57 -8.22 2.03
N VAL A 80 -18.32 -8.71 1.85
CA VAL A 80 -17.33 -8.87 2.94
C VAL A 80 -16.81 -7.52 3.40
N PHE A 81 -16.84 -6.51 2.52
CA PHE A 81 -16.15 -5.25 2.74
C PHE A 81 -17.11 -4.05 2.78
N THR A 82 -16.92 -3.19 3.77
CA THR A 82 -17.48 -1.84 3.76
C THR A 82 -16.41 -0.90 3.19
N ILE A 83 -16.67 -0.36 1.99
CA ILE A 83 -15.68 0.40 1.22
C ILE A 83 -15.96 1.89 1.33
N GLU A 84 -14.97 2.63 1.78
CA GLU A 84 -14.94 4.09 1.82
C GLU A 84 -13.74 4.60 1.02
N ILE A 85 -13.97 5.64 0.21
CA ILE A 85 -12.93 6.33 -0.55
C ILE A 85 -12.91 7.79 -0.13
N ALA A 86 -11.76 8.24 0.32
CA ALA A 86 -11.52 9.63 0.69
C ALA A 86 -10.68 10.34 -0.39
N ASP A 87 -11.05 11.56 -0.73
CA ASP A 87 -10.20 12.41 -1.57
C ASP A 87 -8.88 12.70 -0.85
N ARG A 88 -8.96 12.98 0.46
CA ARG A 88 -7.82 13.32 1.29
C ARG A 88 -8.05 12.91 2.74
N VAL A 89 -7.02 12.40 3.38
CA VAL A 89 -6.99 12.03 4.79
C VAL A 89 -5.56 12.22 5.31
N ASP A 90 -5.39 12.40 6.62
CA ASP A 90 -4.04 12.45 7.19
C ASP A 90 -3.35 11.10 7.04
N SER A 91 -3.99 10.02 7.51
CA SER A 91 -3.52 8.65 7.35
C SER A 91 -4.72 7.69 7.41
N THR A 92 -4.82 6.79 6.44
CA THR A 92 -5.86 5.75 6.42
C THR A 92 -5.75 4.83 7.65
N ASN A 93 -4.50 4.49 8.08
CA ASN A 93 -4.28 3.72 9.30
C ASN A 93 -4.77 4.46 10.55
N SER A 94 -4.39 5.72 10.72
CA SER A 94 -4.80 6.51 11.91
C SER A 94 -6.31 6.65 11.99
N ALA A 95 -6.97 6.87 10.84
CA ALA A 95 -8.43 6.96 10.79
C ALA A 95 -9.10 5.64 11.18
N LEU A 96 -8.61 4.50 10.68
CA LEU A 96 -9.18 3.19 11.02
C LEU A 96 -8.84 2.74 12.45
N LEU A 97 -7.67 3.09 12.99
CA LEU A 97 -7.34 2.86 14.39
C LEU A 97 -8.31 3.59 15.35
N ALA A 98 -8.61 4.84 15.05
CA ALA A 98 -9.59 5.59 15.84
C ALA A 98 -10.99 4.95 15.79
N ARG A 99 -11.40 4.44 14.62
CA ARG A 99 -12.67 3.72 14.47
C ARG A 99 -12.65 2.33 15.14
N ALA A 100 -11.51 1.62 15.11
CA ALA A 100 -11.34 0.35 15.81
C ALA A 100 -11.54 0.50 17.33
N ALA A 101 -10.98 1.59 17.91
CA ALA A 101 -11.17 1.96 19.32
C ALA A 101 -12.63 2.29 19.66
N GLN A 102 -13.42 2.77 18.70
CA GLN A 102 -14.86 3.05 18.84
C GLN A 102 -15.75 1.83 18.54
N GLY A 103 -15.16 0.63 18.34
CA GLY A 103 -15.91 -0.58 18.09
C GLY A 103 -16.36 -0.82 16.65
N ALA A 104 -15.83 -0.10 15.65
CA ALA A 104 -16.19 -0.34 14.25
C ALA A 104 -16.01 -1.82 13.85
N PRO A 105 -16.90 -2.40 13.01
CA PRO A 105 -16.82 -3.80 12.60
C PRO A 105 -15.58 -4.08 11.75
N GLY A 106 -15.20 -5.37 11.66
CA GLY A 106 -14.21 -5.85 10.69
C GLY A 106 -14.70 -5.73 9.25
N GLY A 107 -13.77 -5.78 8.28
CA GLY A 107 -14.07 -5.64 6.86
C GLY A 107 -14.17 -4.18 6.37
N LEU A 108 -13.89 -3.20 7.24
CA LEU A 108 -13.90 -1.78 6.84
C LEU A 108 -12.62 -1.43 6.08
N VAL A 109 -12.78 -0.97 4.84
CA VAL A 109 -11.71 -0.52 3.93
C VAL A 109 -11.80 1.00 3.77
N LEU A 110 -10.73 1.70 4.08
CA LEU A 110 -10.56 3.12 3.77
C LEU A 110 -9.40 3.28 2.79
N ALA A 111 -9.72 3.69 1.56
CA ALA A 111 -8.73 4.06 0.54
C ALA A 111 -8.71 5.58 0.35
N ALA A 112 -7.56 6.15 0.00
CA ALA A 112 -7.42 7.59 -0.18
C ALA A 112 -6.64 7.94 -1.45
N GLU A 113 -7.08 9.00 -2.15
CA GLU A 113 -6.32 9.58 -3.27
C GLU A 113 -5.07 10.29 -2.76
N GLN A 114 -5.14 10.92 -1.59
CA GLN A 114 -4.01 11.62 -0.97
C GLN A 114 -3.96 11.39 0.54
N GLN A 115 -2.78 11.02 1.05
CA GLN A 115 -2.46 11.08 2.47
C GLN A 115 -1.56 12.29 2.76
N LEU A 116 -1.90 13.10 3.77
CA LEU A 116 -1.12 14.28 4.18
C LEU A 116 0.01 13.90 5.15
N ALA A 117 -0.24 12.90 5.99
CA ALA A 117 0.68 12.40 7.01
C ALA A 117 0.76 10.86 6.94
N GLY A 118 0.94 10.30 5.72
CA GLY A 118 1.09 8.86 5.52
C GLY A 118 2.27 8.31 6.31
N ARG A 119 2.07 7.15 6.95
CA ARG A 119 3.02 6.55 7.88
C ARG A 119 3.55 5.23 7.39
N GLY A 120 4.83 5.00 7.65
CA GLY A 120 5.52 3.72 7.57
C GLY A 120 6.05 3.31 8.94
N ARG A 121 6.72 2.17 9.01
CA ARG A 121 7.38 1.69 10.25
C ARG A 121 8.50 2.64 10.68
N ARG A 122 8.79 2.64 12.00
CA ARG A 122 9.89 3.42 12.60
C ARG A 122 9.76 4.92 12.35
N GLY A 123 8.53 5.45 12.33
CA GLY A 123 8.27 6.88 12.14
C GLY A 123 8.55 7.41 10.73
N ARG A 124 8.87 6.57 9.76
CA ARG A 124 9.08 7.01 8.36
C ARG A 124 7.78 7.51 7.75
N ALA A 125 7.86 8.54 6.91
CA ALA A 125 6.73 8.99 6.14
C ALA A 125 6.50 8.08 4.92
N TRP A 126 5.23 7.78 4.62
CA TRP A 126 4.81 7.29 3.31
C TRP A 126 4.39 8.49 2.45
N ARG A 127 5.07 8.70 1.35
CA ARG A 127 4.80 9.80 0.42
C ARG A 127 4.24 9.25 -0.88
N SER A 128 3.24 9.93 -1.42
CA SER A 128 2.63 9.57 -2.70
C SER A 128 2.01 10.78 -3.37
N GLN A 129 1.99 10.80 -4.69
CA GLN A 129 1.26 11.76 -5.49
C GLN A 129 -0.15 11.22 -5.80
N ILE A 130 -1.10 12.13 -5.97
CA ILE A 130 -2.49 11.79 -6.32
C ILE A 130 -2.52 11.02 -7.65
N GLY A 131 -3.24 9.90 -7.64
CA GLY A 131 -3.36 9.04 -8.82
C GLY A 131 -2.16 8.14 -9.12
N HIS A 132 -1.00 8.36 -8.46
CA HIS A 132 0.25 7.63 -8.72
C HIS A 132 0.54 6.52 -7.70
N ALA A 133 -0.22 6.44 -6.64
CA ALA A 133 -0.12 5.37 -5.67
C ALA A 133 -1.49 4.79 -5.34
N LEU A 134 -1.50 3.56 -4.84
CA LEU A 134 -2.66 2.97 -4.18
C LEU A 134 -2.37 2.90 -2.69
N THR A 135 -3.08 3.72 -1.90
CA THR A 135 -2.95 3.75 -0.44
C THR A 135 -4.30 3.45 0.20
N PHE A 136 -4.33 2.42 1.02
CA PHE A 136 -5.54 2.03 1.75
C PHE A 136 -5.19 1.32 3.05
N SER A 137 -6.18 1.21 3.93
CA SER A 137 -6.12 0.38 5.13
C SER A 137 -7.36 -0.49 5.22
N LEU A 138 -7.19 -1.70 5.73
CA LEU A 138 -8.25 -2.65 6.05
C LEU A 138 -8.27 -2.85 7.57
N LEU A 139 -9.41 -2.59 8.21
CA LEU A 139 -9.68 -2.99 9.58
C LEU A 139 -10.22 -4.42 9.59
N TRP A 140 -9.54 -5.32 10.30
CA TRP A 140 -9.99 -6.67 10.50
C TRP A 140 -10.04 -7.01 11.99
N ARG A 141 -11.08 -7.75 12.43
CA ARG A 141 -11.24 -8.17 13.79
C ARG A 141 -10.99 -9.66 13.90
N PHE A 142 -10.16 -10.02 14.87
CA PHE A 142 -9.79 -11.40 15.17
C PHE A 142 -10.40 -11.81 16.53
N ALA A 143 -10.90 -13.05 16.59
CA ALA A 143 -11.32 -13.64 17.88
C ALA A 143 -10.13 -13.93 18.79
N ARG A 144 -8.91 -13.97 18.24
CA ARG A 144 -7.64 -14.27 18.90
C ARG A 144 -6.92 -13.02 19.36
N GLY A 145 -6.00 -13.19 20.31
CA GLY A 145 -5.13 -12.11 20.79
C GLY A 145 -4.06 -11.72 19.79
N ALA A 146 -3.54 -10.50 19.91
CA ALA A 146 -2.51 -9.98 19.03
C ALA A 146 -1.24 -10.86 18.97
N ARG A 147 -0.93 -11.60 20.04
CA ARG A 147 0.20 -12.53 20.10
C ARG A 147 0.07 -13.69 19.11
N GLU A 148 -1.14 -14.18 18.87
CA GLU A 148 -1.41 -15.30 17.97
C GLU A 148 -1.39 -14.89 16.49
N LEU A 149 -1.36 -13.59 16.22
CA LEU A 149 -1.28 -13.00 14.87
C LEU A 149 0.16 -12.74 14.43
N ALA A 150 1.13 -13.34 15.13
CA ALA A 150 2.52 -13.33 14.69
C ALA A 150 2.62 -13.89 13.26
N GLY A 151 3.39 -13.22 12.38
CA GLY A 151 3.45 -13.57 10.96
C GLY A 151 2.37 -12.94 10.06
N LEU A 152 1.35 -12.23 10.60
CA LEU A 152 0.31 -11.59 9.78
C LEU A 152 0.90 -10.64 8.73
N SER A 153 1.94 -9.88 9.05
CA SER A 153 2.61 -9.00 8.06
C SER A 153 3.21 -9.78 6.90
N LEU A 154 3.72 -10.99 7.15
CA LEU A 154 4.28 -11.86 6.12
C LEU A 154 3.16 -12.47 5.26
N ALA A 155 2.06 -12.90 5.87
CA ALA A 155 0.88 -13.39 5.16
C ALA A 155 0.30 -12.30 4.23
N VAL A 156 0.14 -11.06 4.73
CA VAL A 156 -0.25 -9.89 3.92
C VAL A 156 0.75 -9.66 2.77
N GLY A 157 2.04 -9.85 3.01
CA GLY A 157 3.07 -9.79 1.96
C GLY A 157 2.81 -10.77 0.82
N ILE A 158 2.40 -12.01 1.14
CA ILE A 158 2.02 -13.02 0.14
C ILE A 158 0.83 -12.54 -0.69
N ALA A 159 -0.24 -12.04 -0.04
CA ALA A 159 -1.40 -11.49 -0.73
C ALA A 159 -0.99 -10.39 -1.73
N LEU A 160 -0.11 -9.47 -1.30
CA LEU A 160 0.41 -8.43 -2.17
C LEU A 160 1.19 -9.00 -3.35
N ALA A 161 2.12 -9.94 -3.08
CA ALA A 161 2.93 -10.54 -4.13
C ALA A 161 2.08 -11.26 -5.19
N ARG A 162 1.04 -12.00 -4.78
CA ARG A 162 0.11 -12.68 -5.69
C ARG A 162 -0.64 -11.65 -6.57
N ALA A 163 -1.27 -10.65 -5.97
CA ALA A 163 -2.04 -9.63 -6.69
C ALA A 163 -1.15 -8.79 -7.62
N LEU A 164 0.04 -8.38 -7.15
CA LEU A 164 0.97 -7.57 -7.93
C LEU A 164 1.57 -8.35 -9.12
N ARG A 165 1.88 -9.63 -8.93
CA ARG A 165 2.33 -10.51 -10.01
C ARG A 165 1.25 -10.72 -11.07
N ALA A 166 0.01 -10.93 -10.64
CA ALA A 166 -1.14 -11.00 -11.54
C ALA A 166 -1.40 -9.68 -12.29
N ALA A 167 -1.01 -8.54 -11.71
CA ALA A 167 -1.11 -7.22 -12.32
C ALA A 167 0.10 -6.85 -13.20
N GLY A 168 1.06 -7.78 -13.45
CA GLY A 168 2.18 -7.61 -14.35
C GLY A 168 3.55 -7.45 -13.68
N ALA A 169 3.64 -7.35 -12.34
CA ALA A 169 4.92 -7.31 -11.62
C ALA A 169 5.45 -8.74 -11.35
N ALA A 170 5.72 -9.51 -12.40
CA ALA A 170 6.10 -10.94 -12.29
C ALA A 170 7.31 -11.19 -11.38
N GLU A 171 8.25 -10.25 -11.31
CA GLU A 171 9.45 -10.33 -10.48
C GLU A 171 9.29 -9.80 -9.05
N ALA A 172 8.04 -9.50 -8.61
CA ALA A 172 7.79 -9.04 -7.24
C ALA A 172 8.27 -10.09 -6.22
N ARG A 173 9.09 -9.64 -5.26
CA ARG A 173 9.69 -10.43 -4.18
C ARG A 173 9.35 -9.80 -2.83
N LEU A 174 9.41 -10.62 -1.79
CA LEU A 174 9.16 -10.19 -0.42
C LEU A 174 10.47 -9.90 0.31
N LYS A 175 10.51 -8.78 1.02
CA LYS A 175 11.61 -8.45 1.92
C LYS A 175 11.07 -8.40 3.35
N TRP A 176 11.64 -9.23 4.20
CA TRP A 176 11.30 -9.23 5.61
C TRP A 176 11.54 -7.86 6.26
N PRO A 177 10.62 -7.38 7.10
CA PRO A 177 9.37 -8.07 7.50
C PRO A 177 8.12 -7.60 6.75
N ASN A 178 8.18 -6.58 5.87
CA ASN A 178 6.97 -5.87 5.46
C ASN A 178 7.05 -5.14 4.10
N ASP A 179 8.06 -5.41 3.29
CA ASP A 179 8.22 -4.74 2.00
C ASP A 179 8.05 -5.71 0.82
N VAL A 180 7.53 -5.19 -0.29
CA VAL A 180 7.56 -5.85 -1.59
C VAL A 180 8.53 -5.09 -2.48
N LEU A 181 9.45 -5.83 -3.09
CA LEU A 181 10.49 -5.29 -3.97
C LEU A 181 10.33 -5.78 -5.40
N LEU A 182 10.78 -4.97 -6.34
CA LEU A 182 11.21 -5.34 -7.68
C LEU A 182 12.73 -5.21 -7.77
N PRO A 183 13.40 -5.72 -8.81
CA PRO A 183 14.84 -5.50 -9.02
C PRO A 183 15.23 -4.02 -9.02
N SER A 184 14.34 -3.15 -9.51
CA SER A 184 14.52 -1.69 -9.56
C SER A 184 14.31 -0.96 -8.23
N GLY A 185 13.76 -1.61 -7.18
CA GLY A 185 13.55 -0.98 -5.88
C GLY A 185 12.27 -1.39 -5.15
N LYS A 186 11.86 -0.59 -4.18
CA LYS A 186 10.67 -0.84 -3.38
C LYS A 186 9.38 -0.52 -4.14
N LEU A 187 8.54 -1.54 -4.32
CA LEU A 187 7.22 -1.44 -4.96
C LEU A 187 6.11 -1.14 -3.94
N ALA A 188 6.12 -1.82 -2.78
CA ALA A 188 5.06 -1.66 -1.78
C ALA A 188 5.59 -1.81 -0.36
N GLY A 189 4.83 -1.25 0.60
CA GLY A 189 5.07 -1.39 2.02
C GLY A 189 3.79 -1.69 2.80
N ILE A 190 3.94 -2.45 3.89
CA ILE A 190 2.86 -2.87 4.78
C ILE A 190 3.11 -2.26 6.15
N LEU A 191 2.07 -1.72 6.77
CA LEU A 191 2.07 -1.25 8.16
C LEU A 191 0.87 -1.81 8.89
N ILE A 192 1.11 -2.79 9.77
CA ILE A 192 0.05 -3.35 10.62
C ILE A 192 0.15 -2.73 12.00
N GLU A 193 -0.96 -2.19 12.47
CA GLU A 193 -1.11 -1.65 13.81
C GLU A 193 -2.27 -2.39 14.52
N MET A 194 -2.03 -2.79 15.76
CA MET A 194 -2.98 -3.58 16.54
C MET A 194 -3.72 -2.71 17.56
N HIS A 195 -4.99 -3.02 17.79
CA HIS A 195 -5.81 -2.45 18.85
C HIS A 195 -6.55 -3.58 19.58
N GLY A 196 -6.59 -3.56 20.90
CA GLY A 196 -7.24 -4.59 21.72
C GLY A 196 -6.27 -5.32 22.64
N ASP A 197 -6.68 -6.50 23.11
CA ASP A 197 -5.93 -7.28 24.08
C ASP A 197 -4.83 -8.12 23.40
N MET A 198 -3.74 -8.36 24.13
CA MET A 198 -2.66 -9.27 23.70
C MET A 198 -3.09 -10.73 23.70
N LEU A 199 -4.02 -11.12 24.60
CA LEU A 199 -4.50 -12.49 24.81
C LEU A 199 -5.98 -12.67 24.48
N GLY A 200 -6.75 -11.58 24.32
CA GLY A 200 -8.18 -11.57 23.98
C GLY A 200 -8.45 -11.07 22.58
N PRO A 201 -9.73 -10.85 22.22
CA PRO A 201 -10.11 -10.36 20.91
C PRO A 201 -9.38 -9.07 20.54
N SER A 202 -8.84 -9.03 19.33
CA SER A 202 -8.05 -7.92 18.85
C SER A 202 -8.49 -7.44 17.46
N ALA A 203 -8.11 -6.25 17.10
CA ALA A 203 -8.31 -5.68 15.77
C ALA A 203 -6.95 -5.33 15.15
N ALA A 204 -6.76 -5.67 13.90
CA ALA A 204 -5.63 -5.22 13.11
C ALA A 204 -6.08 -4.17 12.09
N VAL A 205 -5.35 -3.07 12.02
CA VAL A 205 -5.42 -2.13 10.91
C VAL A 205 -4.24 -2.41 9.99
N ILE A 206 -4.54 -2.96 8.83
CA ILE A 206 -3.59 -3.41 7.81
C ILE A 206 -3.45 -2.30 6.78
N GLY A 207 -2.45 -1.45 6.92
CA GLY A 207 -2.13 -0.38 5.97
C GLY A 207 -1.22 -0.87 4.86
N ILE A 208 -1.56 -0.51 3.65
CA ILE A 208 -0.83 -0.87 2.43
C ILE A 208 -0.63 0.36 1.57
N GLY A 209 0.62 0.57 1.17
CA GLY A 209 1.00 1.57 0.18
C GLY A 209 1.71 0.90 -0.99
N ILE A 210 1.26 1.17 -2.22
CA ILE A 210 1.83 0.63 -3.46
C ILE A 210 2.16 1.78 -4.39
N ASN A 211 3.36 1.79 -4.93
CA ASN A 211 3.75 2.72 -5.98
C ASN A 211 3.20 2.20 -7.32
N VAL A 212 2.20 2.86 -7.87
CA VAL A 212 1.57 2.46 -9.13
C VAL A 212 2.33 3.06 -10.31
N ARG A 213 2.65 4.35 -10.25
CA ARG A 213 3.43 5.08 -11.25
C ARG A 213 4.60 5.80 -10.59
N ALA A 214 5.77 5.76 -11.22
CA ALA A 214 6.94 6.48 -10.74
C ALA A 214 6.69 7.99 -10.67
N ASP A 215 7.19 8.60 -9.60
CA ASP A 215 7.22 10.04 -9.41
C ASP A 215 8.63 10.48 -9.02
N ALA A 216 9.22 11.35 -9.84
CA ALA A 216 10.58 11.83 -9.61
C ALA A 216 10.69 12.60 -8.27
N ALA A 217 9.65 13.37 -7.90
CA ALA A 217 9.66 14.12 -6.64
C ALA A 217 9.55 13.19 -5.42
N VAL A 218 8.75 12.12 -5.52
CA VAL A 218 8.67 11.08 -4.48
C VAL A 218 10.00 10.34 -4.39
N SER A 219 10.59 9.92 -5.51
CA SER A 219 11.87 9.21 -5.56
C SER A 219 13.02 10.03 -4.98
N ALA A 220 13.06 11.33 -5.23
CA ALA A 220 14.08 12.24 -4.68
C ALA A 220 13.92 12.50 -3.16
N ALA A 221 12.72 12.27 -2.61
CA ALA A 221 12.38 12.57 -1.22
C ALA A 221 12.55 11.37 -0.26
N VAL A 222 12.98 10.21 -0.76
CA VAL A 222 13.17 8.99 0.04
C VAL A 222 14.57 8.42 -0.11
N ASP A 223 15.14 7.91 1.00
CA ASP A 223 16.51 7.35 1.06
C ASP A 223 16.59 5.91 0.53
N GLN A 224 15.73 5.53 -0.41
CA GLN A 224 15.75 4.20 -1.01
C GLN A 224 15.25 4.26 -2.45
N THR A 225 15.71 3.32 -3.26
CA THR A 225 15.24 3.18 -4.64
C THR A 225 13.76 2.81 -4.66
N VAL A 226 12.97 3.53 -5.45
CA VAL A 226 11.53 3.32 -5.63
C VAL A 226 11.29 2.64 -6.98
N ALA A 227 10.53 1.55 -6.95
CA ALA A 227 9.99 0.89 -8.13
C ALA A 227 8.49 1.17 -8.24
N ASP A 228 7.91 1.03 -9.42
CA ASP A 228 6.50 1.21 -9.67
C ASP A 228 5.91 0.10 -10.56
N LEU A 229 4.60 -0.10 -10.41
CA LEU A 229 3.89 -1.19 -11.04
C LEU A 229 3.70 -0.99 -12.55
N GLU A 230 3.40 0.22 -13.01
CA GLU A 230 3.14 0.49 -14.43
C GLU A 230 4.40 0.29 -15.29
N THR A 231 5.58 0.68 -14.77
CA THR A 231 6.86 0.37 -15.43
C THR A 231 7.11 -1.14 -15.51
N ALA A 232 6.80 -1.88 -14.44
CA ALA A 232 6.98 -3.34 -14.43
C ALA A 232 5.98 -4.07 -15.34
N ALA A 233 4.74 -3.60 -15.39
CA ALA A 233 3.67 -4.20 -16.19
C ALA A 233 3.72 -3.78 -17.67
N GLY A 234 4.38 -2.67 -18.00
CA GLY A 234 4.40 -2.08 -19.35
C GLY A 234 3.07 -1.48 -19.80
N VAL A 235 2.09 -1.35 -18.91
CA VAL A 235 0.75 -0.83 -19.18
C VAL A 235 0.24 0.01 -18.02
N GLN A 236 -0.73 0.88 -18.32
CA GLN A 236 -1.45 1.62 -17.28
C GLN A 236 -2.29 0.68 -16.41
N VAL A 237 -2.23 0.86 -15.09
CA VAL A 237 -2.89 0.02 -14.11
C VAL A 237 -4.21 0.64 -13.65
N ASP A 238 -5.30 -0.13 -13.74
CA ASP A 238 -6.57 0.24 -13.11
C ASP A 238 -6.48 -0.01 -11.59
N ARG A 239 -6.37 1.07 -10.81
CA ARG A 239 -6.24 1.01 -9.35
C ARG A 239 -7.46 0.40 -8.65
N ASN A 240 -8.68 0.48 -9.25
CA ASN A 240 -9.88 -0.15 -8.70
C ASN A 240 -9.80 -1.67 -8.84
N ARG A 241 -9.42 -2.17 -10.02
CA ARG A 241 -9.21 -3.61 -10.25
C ARG A 241 -8.08 -4.16 -9.40
N LEU A 242 -6.98 -3.40 -9.26
CA LEU A 242 -5.86 -3.78 -8.39
C LEU A 242 -6.31 -3.89 -6.92
N LEU A 243 -7.03 -2.89 -6.41
CA LEU A 243 -7.54 -2.91 -5.03
C LEU A 243 -8.50 -4.08 -4.81
N ALA A 244 -9.38 -4.37 -5.75
CA ALA A 244 -10.27 -5.53 -5.67
C ALA A 244 -9.51 -6.86 -5.62
N ALA A 245 -8.46 -7.02 -6.44
CA ALA A 245 -7.60 -8.20 -6.42
C ALA A 245 -6.88 -8.35 -5.07
N LEU A 246 -6.32 -7.25 -4.54
CA LEU A 246 -5.67 -7.22 -3.23
C LEU A 246 -6.63 -7.60 -2.11
N LEU A 247 -7.85 -7.07 -2.10
CA LEU A 247 -8.84 -7.38 -1.06
C LEU A 247 -9.27 -8.85 -1.10
N ARG A 248 -9.37 -9.47 -2.28
CA ARG A 248 -9.63 -10.92 -2.41
C ARG A 248 -8.49 -11.74 -1.82
N GLU A 249 -7.25 -11.44 -2.20
CA GLU A 249 -6.07 -12.16 -1.68
C GLU A 249 -5.90 -11.94 -0.17
N LEU A 250 -6.15 -10.73 0.33
CA LEU A 250 -6.11 -10.42 1.77
C LEU A 250 -7.15 -11.24 2.52
N HIS A 251 -8.38 -11.33 2.04
CA HIS A 251 -9.43 -12.14 2.66
C HIS A 251 -9.01 -13.61 2.77
N ASP A 252 -8.43 -14.17 1.69
CA ASP A 252 -8.01 -15.57 1.66
C ASP A 252 -6.85 -15.85 2.64
N VAL A 253 -5.80 -15.01 2.64
CA VAL A 253 -4.66 -15.23 3.56
C VAL A 253 -5.01 -14.95 5.01
N ILE A 254 -5.89 -13.97 5.29
CA ILE A 254 -6.37 -13.69 6.65
C ILE A 254 -7.16 -14.91 7.16
N GLY A 255 -8.03 -15.51 6.34
CA GLY A 255 -8.76 -16.72 6.71
C GLY A 255 -7.83 -17.90 7.07
N ILE A 256 -6.71 -18.07 6.34
CA ILE A 256 -5.70 -19.08 6.67
C ILE A 256 -5.05 -18.75 8.03
N VAL A 257 -4.65 -17.50 8.24
CA VAL A 257 -4.02 -17.07 9.50
C VAL A 257 -4.99 -17.24 10.69
N GLU A 258 -6.26 -16.92 10.53
CA GLU A 258 -7.27 -17.13 11.57
C GLU A 258 -7.45 -18.59 11.92
N ALA A 259 -7.46 -19.47 10.94
CA ALA A 259 -7.69 -20.89 11.14
C ALA A 259 -6.45 -21.62 11.69
N GLN A 260 -5.26 -21.33 11.14
CA GLN A 260 -4.07 -22.17 11.28
C GLN A 260 -2.78 -21.39 11.61
N GLY A 261 -2.84 -20.07 11.76
CA GLY A 261 -1.65 -19.23 11.90
C GLY A 261 -0.87 -19.08 10.60
N PHE A 262 0.38 -18.59 10.68
CA PHE A 262 1.22 -18.33 9.52
C PHE A 262 1.88 -19.60 8.94
N ALA A 263 2.02 -20.68 9.71
CA ALA A 263 2.79 -21.86 9.33
C ALA A 263 2.46 -22.42 7.92
N PRO A 264 1.18 -22.54 7.49
CA PRO A 264 0.86 -23.02 6.13
C PRO A 264 1.38 -22.15 4.99
N LEU A 265 1.59 -20.86 5.25
CA LEU A 265 2.04 -19.88 4.27
C LEU A 265 3.57 -19.73 4.24
N ARG A 266 4.30 -20.33 5.18
CA ARG A 266 5.74 -20.17 5.35
C ARG A 266 6.54 -20.56 4.11
N ALA A 267 6.25 -21.72 3.52
CA ALA A 267 7.00 -22.20 2.36
C ALA A 267 6.86 -21.28 1.14
N GLU A 268 5.65 -20.78 0.90
CA GLU A 268 5.40 -19.80 -0.17
C GLU A 268 6.13 -18.49 0.10
N TRP A 269 6.06 -17.98 1.35
CA TRP A 269 6.77 -16.78 1.72
C TRP A 269 8.29 -16.90 1.49
N GLN A 270 8.90 -18.02 1.90
CA GLN A 270 10.32 -18.27 1.72
C GLN A 270 10.71 -18.34 0.24
N SER A 271 9.88 -18.94 -0.62
CA SER A 271 10.10 -18.97 -2.08
C SER A 271 10.11 -17.59 -2.73
N LEU A 272 9.42 -16.62 -2.10
CA LEU A 272 9.31 -15.24 -2.53
C LEU A 272 10.35 -14.33 -1.87
N HIS A 273 11.05 -14.77 -0.81
CA HIS A 273 11.96 -13.94 -0.05
C HIS A 273 13.18 -13.55 -0.88
N VAL A 274 13.43 -12.23 -1.00
CA VAL A 274 14.50 -11.69 -1.85
C VAL A 274 15.90 -12.07 -1.36
N TYR A 275 16.06 -12.30 -0.05
CA TYR A 275 17.33 -12.65 0.58
C TYR A 275 17.38 -14.09 1.10
N GLN A 276 16.52 -14.99 0.59
CA GLN A 276 16.56 -16.38 1.00
C GLN A 276 17.95 -16.97 0.69
N ASP A 277 18.57 -17.56 1.70
CA ASP A 277 19.92 -18.16 1.64
C ASP A 277 21.02 -17.18 1.16
N GLN A 278 20.84 -15.88 1.49
CA GLN A 278 21.79 -14.82 1.16
C GLN A 278 22.42 -14.21 2.42
N PRO A 279 23.68 -13.72 2.34
CA PRO A 279 24.26 -12.92 3.39
C PRO A 279 23.50 -11.61 3.57
N VAL A 280 23.16 -11.29 4.82
CA VAL A 280 22.38 -10.12 5.18
C VAL A 280 22.93 -9.40 6.39
N SER A 281 22.55 -8.14 6.55
CA SER A 281 22.73 -7.31 7.73
C SER A 281 21.38 -7.01 8.36
N LEU A 282 21.17 -7.47 9.58
CA LEU A 282 19.97 -7.19 10.39
C LEU A 282 20.27 -6.02 11.31
N GLN A 283 19.68 -4.86 11.02
CA GLN A 283 19.77 -3.66 11.86
C GLN A 283 18.82 -3.81 13.06
N LEU A 284 19.34 -3.70 14.27
CA LEU A 284 18.59 -3.80 15.51
C LEU A 284 18.10 -2.42 16.02
N PRO A 285 17.15 -2.38 16.98
CA PRO A 285 16.63 -1.13 17.52
C PRO A 285 17.66 -0.26 18.23
N ASP A 286 18.69 -0.86 18.83
CA ASP A 286 19.79 -0.19 19.53
C ASP A 286 20.84 0.42 18.58
N GLY A 287 20.63 0.30 17.26
CA GLY A 287 21.56 0.79 16.23
C GLY A 287 22.66 -0.21 15.86
N SER A 288 22.78 -1.33 16.56
CA SER A 288 23.74 -2.39 16.20
C SER A 288 23.26 -3.18 14.98
N ALA A 289 24.18 -3.93 14.37
CA ALA A 289 23.89 -4.76 13.21
C ALA A 289 24.44 -6.18 13.41
N LEU A 290 23.60 -7.18 13.09
CA LEU A 290 24.01 -8.58 13.05
C LEU A 290 24.21 -9.00 11.60
N GLN A 291 25.39 -9.57 11.30
CA GLN A 291 25.70 -10.16 10.01
C GLN A 291 25.42 -11.66 10.05
N GLY A 292 24.82 -12.22 9.01
CA GLY A 292 24.54 -13.64 8.94
C GLY A 292 23.89 -14.06 7.63
N LEU A 293 23.59 -15.34 7.51
CA LEU A 293 22.84 -15.93 6.40
C LEU A 293 21.35 -15.94 6.77
N ALA A 294 20.50 -15.39 5.90
CA ALA A 294 19.05 -15.46 6.08
C ALA A 294 18.55 -16.84 5.69
N CYS A 295 18.22 -17.69 6.67
CA CYS A 295 17.80 -19.09 6.46
C CYS A 295 16.28 -19.25 6.34
N GLY A 296 15.53 -18.15 6.15
CA GLY A 296 14.07 -18.14 6.05
C GLY A 296 13.39 -17.59 7.29
N VAL A 297 12.19 -18.05 7.55
CA VAL A 297 11.36 -17.61 8.70
C VAL A 297 10.80 -18.81 9.46
N ALA A 298 10.55 -18.62 10.75
CA ALA A 298 9.87 -19.59 11.61
C ALA A 298 8.34 -19.54 11.41
N ASP A 299 7.60 -20.48 12.03
CA ASP A 299 6.13 -20.59 11.93
C ASP A 299 5.37 -19.38 12.49
N ASP A 300 6.02 -18.57 13.31
CA ASP A 300 5.51 -17.29 13.83
C ASP A 300 6.01 -16.06 13.03
N GLY A 301 6.70 -16.29 11.90
CA GLY A 301 7.23 -15.22 11.06
C GLY A 301 8.53 -14.57 11.57
N ALA A 302 9.15 -15.09 12.65
CA ALA A 302 10.46 -14.62 13.06
C ALA A 302 11.52 -14.96 12.00
N LEU A 303 12.40 -13.99 11.67
CA LEU A 303 13.51 -14.23 10.77
C LEU A 303 14.51 -15.23 11.40
N LEU A 304 14.95 -16.20 10.63
CA LEU A 304 16.01 -17.14 11.00
C LEU A 304 17.32 -16.65 10.42
N LEU A 305 18.25 -16.25 11.29
CA LEU A 305 19.57 -15.75 10.91
C LEU A 305 20.64 -16.71 11.42
N GLN A 306 21.45 -17.25 10.53
CA GLN A 306 22.59 -18.10 10.87
C GLN A 306 23.87 -17.27 10.97
N THR A 307 24.51 -17.32 12.15
CA THR A 307 25.79 -16.66 12.44
C THR A 307 26.72 -17.68 13.10
N ASN A 308 27.91 -17.88 12.57
CA ASN A 308 28.90 -18.83 13.09
C ASN A 308 28.32 -20.27 13.31
N GLY A 309 27.48 -20.72 12.38
CA GLY A 309 26.86 -22.06 12.46
C GLY A 309 25.64 -22.16 13.39
N LEU A 310 25.33 -21.13 14.17
CA LEU A 310 24.17 -21.08 15.06
C LEU A 310 23.03 -20.29 14.43
N VAL A 311 21.78 -20.82 14.52
CA VAL A 311 20.59 -20.13 14.03
C VAL A 311 19.89 -19.42 15.18
N SER A 312 19.72 -18.10 15.02
CA SER A 312 18.98 -17.24 15.96
C SER A 312 17.65 -16.79 15.35
N ARG A 313 16.66 -16.49 16.22
CA ARG A 313 15.32 -16.03 15.81
C ARG A 313 15.16 -14.56 16.15
N HIS A 314 14.70 -13.78 15.17
CA HIS A 314 14.52 -12.34 15.32
C HIS A 314 13.09 -11.95 14.94
N HIS A 315 12.38 -11.32 15.87
CA HIS A 315 11.04 -10.80 15.63
C HIS A 315 11.09 -9.45 14.93
N SER A 316 10.00 -9.13 14.22
CA SER A 316 9.96 -7.96 13.31
C SER A 316 10.08 -6.61 14.00
N GLY A 317 9.75 -6.47 15.26
CA GLY A 317 9.84 -5.25 16.07
C GLY A 317 10.35 -4.02 15.30
N GLU A 318 11.39 -3.39 15.76
CA GLU A 318 12.05 -2.26 15.07
C GLU A 318 13.26 -2.67 14.20
N CYS A 319 13.36 -3.95 13.82
CA CYS A 319 14.45 -4.45 12.98
C CYS A 319 14.26 -4.10 11.49
N SER A 320 15.38 -4.01 10.75
CA SER A 320 15.41 -3.82 9.30
C SER A 320 16.46 -4.71 8.65
N LEU A 321 16.07 -5.46 7.62
CA LEU A 321 16.95 -6.36 6.88
C LEU A 321 17.51 -5.66 5.64
N ARG A 322 18.80 -5.84 5.38
CA ARG A 322 19.50 -5.34 4.18
C ARG A 322 20.38 -6.44 3.61
N ALA A 323 20.73 -6.36 2.32
CA ALA A 323 21.84 -7.16 1.80
C ALA A 323 23.11 -6.83 2.59
N ALA A 324 23.96 -7.82 2.84
CA ALA A 324 25.28 -7.54 3.39
C ALA A 324 26.08 -6.73 2.35
N GLU A 325 26.78 -5.69 2.80
CA GLU A 325 27.76 -5.02 1.95
C GLU A 325 28.86 -6.02 1.61
N ALA A 326 29.22 -6.12 0.32
CA ALA A 326 30.36 -6.93 -0.07
C ALA A 326 31.60 -6.39 0.68
N VAL A 327 32.21 -7.23 1.50
CA VAL A 327 33.50 -6.91 2.12
C VAL A 327 34.47 -6.70 0.96
N LYS A 328 34.88 -5.43 0.76
CA LYS A 328 35.92 -5.07 -0.23
C LYS A 328 37.28 -5.58 0.21
#